data_3744a88409e6bc30ec3de1bac51fea43
#
_entry.id   3744a88409e6bc30ec3de1bac51fea43
#
_cell.length_a   1.000
_cell.length_b   1.000
_cell.length_c   1.000
_cell.angle_alpha   90.00
_cell.angle_beta   90.00
_cell.angle_gamma   90.00
#
_symmetry.space_group_name_H-M   'P 1'
#
loop_
_entity.id
_entity.type
_entity.pdbx_description
1 polymer ?
#
loop_
_entity_poly.entity_id
_entity_poly.type
_entity_poly.pdbx_seq_one_letter_code
_entity_poly.pdbx_strand_id
1 'polypeptide(L)'
;MEKDWIFRTDEYICDLRTVGVLVRNGKLLVQRDRDGSEYALPGGHVKIGETTADGLVREYKEETGADIKVGKLLWTEECFWEWNGTQAHNIAFYYLIELVDGSDIPDTGEFVSHKDNCNVVLGWMPIEKLADLTIYPDFIKEQIHNLDTAPQHFVTRA
;
A
#
# COMPACT_ATOMS: atom_id res chain seq x y z
N MET A 1 -17.81 -5.07 16.99
CA MET A 1 -16.35 -4.95 17.06
C MET A 1 -15.76 -5.12 15.65
N GLU A 2 -15.03 -4.14 15.22
CA GLU A 2 -14.40 -4.17 13.92
C GLU A 2 -13.14 -5.03 13.95
N LYS A 3 -13.06 -5.99 13.04
CA LYS A 3 -11.93 -6.91 12.94
C LYS A 3 -11.36 -6.89 11.54
N ASP A 4 -10.05 -7.02 11.44
CA ASP A 4 -9.37 -7.19 10.18
C ASP A 4 -9.74 -8.54 9.55
N TRP A 5 -9.81 -8.56 8.23
CA TRP A 5 -9.94 -9.80 7.48
C TRP A 5 -8.59 -10.50 7.45
N ILE A 6 -8.31 -11.21 8.52
CA ILE A 6 -7.06 -11.92 8.74
C ILE A 6 -7.36 -13.20 9.51
N PHE A 7 -6.71 -14.28 9.15
CA PHE A 7 -6.80 -15.51 9.90
C PHE A 7 -5.48 -16.29 9.78
N ARG A 8 -5.30 -17.24 10.69
CA ARG A 8 -4.10 -18.05 10.77
C ARG A 8 -4.46 -19.53 10.75
N THR A 9 -3.58 -20.31 10.12
CA THR A 9 -3.50 -21.76 10.28
C THR A 9 -2.17 -22.06 10.99
N ASP A 10 -1.85 -23.33 11.18
CA ASP A 10 -0.58 -23.72 11.78
C ASP A 10 0.63 -23.24 10.97
N GLU A 11 0.48 -23.16 9.64
CA GLU A 11 1.58 -22.82 8.73
C GLU A 11 1.43 -21.47 8.07
N TYR A 12 0.23 -20.91 7.99
CA TYR A 12 -0.07 -19.72 7.21
C TYR A 12 -0.67 -18.58 8.01
N ILE A 13 -0.35 -17.38 7.59
CA ILE A 13 -1.11 -16.18 7.89
C ILE A 13 -1.73 -15.69 6.58
N CYS A 14 -3.05 -15.45 6.60
CA CYS A 14 -3.82 -15.06 5.41
C CYS A 14 -4.53 -13.75 5.68
N ASP A 15 -4.46 -12.82 4.74
CA ASP A 15 -5.13 -11.54 4.90
C ASP A 15 -5.58 -10.92 3.56
N LEU A 16 -6.49 -9.97 3.68
CA LEU A 16 -6.96 -9.13 2.57
C LEU A 16 -6.46 -7.72 2.82
N ARG A 17 -5.78 -7.15 1.82
CA ARG A 17 -5.17 -5.84 1.91
C ARG A 17 -5.69 -4.89 0.84
N THR A 18 -5.70 -3.62 1.16
CA THR A 18 -6.04 -2.53 0.24
C THR A 18 -4.90 -1.53 0.22
N VAL A 19 -4.51 -1.08 -0.96
CA VAL A 19 -3.29 -0.31 -1.17
C VAL A 19 -3.56 0.83 -2.13
N GLY A 20 -2.98 1.99 -1.85
CA GLY A 20 -3.14 3.17 -2.68
C GLY A 20 -1.90 3.48 -3.51
N VAL A 21 -2.13 3.86 -4.75
CA VAL A 21 -1.11 4.40 -5.63
C VAL A 21 -1.39 5.89 -5.77
N LEU A 22 -0.59 6.69 -5.09
CA LEU A 22 -0.74 8.15 -5.07
C LEU A 22 0.48 8.79 -5.71
N VAL A 23 0.26 9.43 -6.85
CA VAL A 23 1.31 10.10 -7.62
C VAL A 23 1.06 11.60 -7.60
N ARG A 24 2.09 12.37 -7.30
CA ARG A 24 2.04 13.83 -7.32
C ARG A 24 3.39 14.38 -7.77
N ASN A 25 3.37 15.25 -8.78
CA ASN A 25 4.58 15.92 -9.28
C ASN A 25 5.71 14.95 -9.65
N GLY A 26 5.38 13.83 -10.30
CA GLY A 26 6.37 12.83 -10.72
C GLY A 26 6.91 11.97 -9.58
N LYS A 27 6.25 11.97 -8.43
CA LYS A 27 6.66 11.21 -7.27
C LYS A 27 5.53 10.30 -6.79
N LEU A 28 5.90 9.16 -6.27
CA LEU A 28 5.00 8.16 -5.69
C LEU A 28 5.12 8.20 -4.17
N LEU A 29 4.00 8.20 -3.48
CA LEU A 29 4.01 8.08 -2.02
C LEU A 29 4.37 6.65 -1.65
N VAL A 30 5.41 6.49 -0.85
CA VAL A 30 5.92 5.19 -0.39
C VAL A 30 6.09 5.21 1.13
N GLN A 31 6.25 4.02 1.70
CA GLN A 31 6.54 3.86 3.12
C GLN A 31 7.65 2.85 3.32
N ARG A 32 8.29 2.93 4.48
CA ARG A 32 9.26 1.95 4.95
C ARG A 32 9.26 1.90 6.48
N ASP A 33 9.77 0.83 7.03
CA ASP A 33 10.06 0.81 8.46
C ASP A 33 11.19 1.81 8.74
N ARG A 34 11.14 2.47 9.89
CA ARG A 34 12.12 3.52 10.24
C ARG A 34 13.56 3.04 10.10
N ASP A 35 13.84 1.82 10.51
CA ASP A 35 15.17 1.23 10.43
C ASP A 35 15.38 0.32 9.23
N GLY A 36 14.39 0.27 8.32
CA GLY A 36 14.42 -0.58 7.14
C GLY A 36 14.88 0.14 5.89
N SER A 37 15.28 -0.65 4.90
CA SER A 37 15.65 -0.18 3.57
C SER A 37 14.72 -0.65 2.47
N GLU A 38 13.69 -1.43 2.82
CA GLU A 38 12.69 -1.90 1.88
C GLU A 38 11.47 -1.02 1.93
N TYR A 39 10.94 -0.71 0.76
CA TYR A 39 9.79 0.16 0.60
C TYR A 39 8.52 -0.63 0.27
N ALA A 40 7.40 -0.04 0.59
CA ALA A 40 6.08 -0.54 0.20
C ALA A 40 5.18 0.65 -0.12
N LEU A 41 3.99 0.36 -0.62
CA LEU A 41 2.97 1.38 -0.83
C LEU A 41 2.06 1.46 0.41
N PRO A 42 1.61 2.67 0.80
CA PRO A 42 0.72 2.81 1.93
C PRO A 42 -0.63 2.13 1.71
N GLY A 43 -1.14 1.52 2.76
CA GLY A 43 -2.40 0.80 2.78
C GLY A 43 -2.53 0.02 4.07
N GLY A 44 -3.33 -1.02 4.07
CA GLY A 44 -3.49 -1.84 5.25
C GLY A 44 -4.50 -2.96 5.07
N HIS A 45 -4.85 -3.58 6.18
CA HIS A 45 -5.84 -4.65 6.20
C HIS A 45 -7.24 -4.10 5.96
N VAL A 46 -8.02 -4.82 5.17
CA VAL A 46 -9.45 -4.57 5.04
C VAL A 46 -10.16 -5.16 6.26
N LYS A 47 -11.09 -4.44 6.82
CA LYS A 47 -11.91 -4.95 7.91
C LYS A 47 -13.10 -5.74 7.37
N ILE A 48 -13.51 -6.73 8.13
CA ILE A 48 -14.67 -7.54 7.78
C ILE A 48 -15.90 -6.63 7.70
N GLY A 49 -16.59 -6.66 6.58
CA GLY A 49 -17.79 -5.86 6.34
C GLY A 49 -17.56 -4.53 5.63
N GLU A 50 -16.30 -4.10 5.42
CA GLU A 50 -16.04 -2.92 4.60
C GLU A 50 -15.59 -3.28 3.18
N THR A 51 -15.84 -2.41 2.24
CA THR A 51 -15.27 -2.58 0.89
C THR A 51 -13.78 -2.26 0.92
N THR A 52 -13.02 -2.78 -0.05
CA THR A 52 -11.60 -2.46 -0.15
C THR A 52 -11.37 -0.97 -0.37
N ALA A 53 -12.24 -0.30 -1.12
CA ALA A 53 -12.15 1.14 -1.34
C ALA A 53 -12.38 1.94 -0.04
N ASP A 54 -13.40 1.58 0.74
CA ASP A 54 -13.67 2.23 2.03
C ASP A 54 -12.55 1.98 3.03
N GLY A 55 -12.00 0.78 3.02
CA GLY A 55 -10.85 0.44 3.85
C GLY A 55 -9.64 1.29 3.52
N LEU A 56 -9.41 1.58 2.26
CA LEU A 56 -8.30 2.42 1.83
C LEU A 56 -8.47 3.87 2.30
N VAL A 57 -9.67 4.42 2.19
CA VAL A 57 -9.98 5.76 2.71
C VAL A 57 -9.67 5.82 4.22
N ARG A 58 -10.12 4.82 4.96
CA ARG A 58 -9.88 4.73 6.40
C ARG A 58 -8.39 4.62 6.72
N GLU A 59 -7.66 3.74 6.04
CA GLU A 59 -6.23 3.54 6.27
C GLU A 59 -5.42 4.82 6.01
N TYR A 60 -5.68 5.53 4.92
CA TYR A 60 -4.99 6.78 4.62
C TYR A 60 -5.29 7.86 5.67
N LYS A 61 -6.53 7.93 6.14
CA LYS A 61 -6.89 8.86 7.22
C LYS A 61 -6.13 8.55 8.51
N GLU A 62 -6.05 7.27 8.86
CA GLU A 62 -5.34 6.82 10.06
C GLU A 62 -3.84 7.07 9.96
N GLU A 63 -3.23 6.81 8.80
CA GLU A 63 -1.78 6.90 8.63
C GLU A 63 -1.27 8.30 8.35
N THR A 64 -2.01 9.10 7.58
CA THR A 64 -1.55 10.40 7.10
C THR A 64 -2.37 11.58 7.57
N GLY A 65 -3.56 11.33 8.09
CA GLY A 65 -4.53 12.39 8.39
C GLY A 65 -5.25 12.95 7.17
N ALA A 66 -4.88 12.53 5.97
CA ALA A 66 -5.43 13.06 4.73
C ALA A 66 -6.69 12.33 4.29
N ASP A 67 -7.57 13.05 3.62
CA ASP A 67 -8.74 12.50 2.95
C ASP A 67 -8.38 12.22 1.48
N ILE A 68 -8.74 11.04 1.02
CA ILE A 68 -8.47 10.61 -0.35
C ILE A 68 -9.76 10.28 -1.08
N LYS A 69 -9.68 10.34 -2.40
CA LYS A 69 -10.71 9.85 -3.30
C LYS A 69 -10.14 8.62 -4.02
N VAL A 70 -10.85 7.51 -3.91
CA VAL A 70 -10.45 6.26 -4.57
C VAL A 70 -10.94 6.31 -6.01
N GLY A 71 -10.02 6.11 -6.93
CA GLY A 71 -10.28 6.05 -8.36
C GLY A 71 -10.38 4.61 -8.84
N LYS A 72 -9.77 4.34 -9.98
CA LYS A 72 -9.90 3.02 -10.61
C LYS A 72 -9.05 1.95 -9.92
N LEU A 73 -9.53 0.73 -9.93
CA LEU A 73 -8.74 -0.44 -9.56
C LEU A 73 -7.65 -0.65 -10.62
N LEU A 74 -6.41 -0.69 -10.17
CA LEU A 74 -5.25 -0.91 -11.04
C LEU A 74 -4.87 -2.38 -11.12
N TRP A 75 -4.69 -3.00 -9.96
CA TRP A 75 -4.17 -4.36 -9.87
C TRP A 75 -4.82 -5.12 -8.74
N THR A 76 -4.93 -6.44 -8.95
CA THR A 76 -5.13 -7.40 -7.87
C THR A 76 -3.90 -8.29 -7.81
N GLU A 77 -3.52 -8.70 -6.62
CA GLU A 77 -2.33 -9.53 -6.42
C GLU A 77 -2.63 -10.66 -5.47
N GLU A 78 -2.25 -11.87 -5.87
CA GLU A 78 -2.11 -13.00 -4.96
C GLU A 78 -0.63 -13.07 -4.59
N CYS A 79 -0.30 -12.83 -3.32
CA CYS A 79 1.08 -12.73 -2.87
C CYS A 79 1.42 -13.85 -1.89
N PHE A 80 2.51 -14.56 -2.15
CA PHE A 80 3.01 -15.67 -1.33
C PHE A 80 4.43 -15.35 -0.91
N TRP A 81 4.67 -15.28 0.39
CA TRP A 81 6.00 -14.99 0.93
C TRP A 81 6.17 -15.59 2.32
N GLU A 82 7.37 -15.54 2.84
CA GLU A 82 7.68 -16.07 4.17
C GLU A 82 8.09 -14.94 5.10
N TRP A 83 7.54 -14.97 6.32
CA TRP A 83 7.88 -14.01 7.36
C TRP A 83 8.15 -14.75 8.66
N ASN A 84 9.43 -14.69 9.11
CA ASN A 84 9.86 -15.33 10.35
C ASN A 84 9.41 -16.79 10.49
N GLY A 85 9.56 -17.57 9.42
CA GLY A 85 9.18 -18.98 9.41
C GLY A 85 7.70 -19.26 9.17
N THR A 86 6.87 -18.22 9.08
CA THR A 86 5.44 -18.37 8.77
C THR A 86 5.22 -18.02 7.31
N GLN A 87 4.47 -18.88 6.61
CA GLN A 87 4.07 -18.61 5.22
C GLN A 87 2.98 -17.55 5.22
N ALA A 88 3.13 -16.52 4.41
CA ALA A 88 2.11 -15.50 4.23
C ALA A 88 1.41 -15.67 2.89
N HIS A 89 0.09 -15.56 2.89
CA HIS A 89 -0.74 -15.60 1.70
C HIS A 89 -1.68 -14.40 1.76
N ASN A 90 -1.39 -13.38 0.96
CA ASN A 90 -2.14 -12.14 0.94
C ASN A 90 -2.88 -11.98 -0.38
N ILE A 91 -4.05 -11.38 -0.32
CA ILE A 91 -4.74 -10.88 -1.51
C ILE A 91 -4.79 -9.36 -1.36
N ALA A 92 -4.28 -8.63 -2.34
CA ALA A 92 -4.19 -7.18 -2.29
C ALA A 92 -4.91 -6.53 -3.48
N PHE A 93 -5.60 -5.44 -3.19
CA PHE A 93 -6.28 -4.60 -4.19
C PHE A 93 -5.57 -3.26 -4.22
N TYR A 94 -5.10 -2.86 -5.40
CA TYR A 94 -4.38 -1.61 -5.61
C TYR A 94 -5.24 -0.62 -6.40
N TYR A 95 -5.46 0.55 -5.81
CA TYR A 95 -6.28 1.60 -6.43
C TYR A 95 -5.45 2.83 -6.74
N LEU A 96 -5.70 3.44 -7.88
CA LEU A 96 -5.24 4.79 -8.14
C LEU A 96 -6.07 5.75 -7.28
N ILE A 97 -5.41 6.59 -6.52
CA ILE A 97 -6.07 7.52 -5.60
C ILE A 97 -5.58 8.94 -5.83
N GLU A 98 -6.35 9.90 -5.34
CA GLU A 98 -5.98 11.30 -5.32
C GLU A 98 -6.39 11.94 -4.00
N LEU A 99 -5.72 13.01 -3.63
CA LEU A 99 -6.08 13.77 -2.44
C LEU A 99 -7.35 14.57 -2.70
N VAL A 100 -8.23 14.63 -1.70
CA VAL A 100 -9.41 15.48 -1.72
C VAL A 100 -8.95 16.94 -1.60
N ASP A 101 -9.63 17.85 -2.28
CA ASP A 101 -9.35 19.28 -2.22
C ASP A 101 -9.32 19.76 -0.77
N GLY A 102 -8.27 20.50 -0.41
CA GLY A 102 -8.08 20.98 0.95
C GLY A 102 -7.38 19.99 1.89
N SER A 103 -7.19 18.76 1.45
CA SER A 103 -6.42 17.76 2.19
C SER A 103 -4.99 17.75 1.67
N ASP A 104 -4.02 17.49 2.54
CA ASP A 104 -2.62 17.51 2.12
C ASP A 104 -1.79 16.49 2.88
N ILE A 105 -0.70 16.09 2.22
CA ILE A 105 0.36 15.24 2.77
C ILE A 105 1.66 16.03 2.59
N PRO A 106 2.53 16.12 3.62
CA PRO A 106 3.79 16.85 3.48
C PRO A 106 4.56 16.40 2.24
N ASP A 107 5.06 17.35 1.46
CA ASP A 107 5.70 17.07 0.18
C ASP A 107 7.22 17.12 0.22
N THR A 108 7.80 17.39 1.37
CA THR A 108 9.25 17.42 1.58
C THR A 108 9.66 16.52 2.72
N GLY A 109 10.74 15.78 2.51
CA GLY A 109 11.29 14.87 3.52
C GLY A 109 10.40 13.66 3.79
N GLU A 110 10.77 12.97 4.83
CA GLU A 110 9.98 11.86 5.36
C GLU A 110 9.18 12.32 6.57
N PHE A 111 8.01 11.75 6.77
CA PHE A 111 7.18 12.00 7.94
C PHE A 111 6.72 10.69 8.56
N VAL A 112 6.46 10.75 9.86
CA VAL A 112 6.08 9.57 10.61
C VAL A 112 4.59 9.27 10.39
N SER A 113 4.26 7.99 10.19
CA SER A 113 2.86 7.56 10.16
C SER A 113 2.18 7.92 11.48
N HIS A 114 0.95 8.42 11.40
CA HIS A 114 0.12 8.69 12.58
C HIS A 114 -0.33 7.40 13.28
N LYS A 115 -0.20 6.29 12.60
CA LYS A 115 -0.45 4.94 13.07
C LYS A 115 0.92 4.29 13.37
N ASP A 116 0.93 3.06 13.91
CA ASP A 116 2.12 2.22 14.07
C ASP A 116 3.19 2.76 15.01
N ASN A 117 2.82 3.62 15.96
CA ASN A 117 3.70 4.07 17.04
C ASN A 117 5.07 4.57 16.57
N CYS A 118 5.11 5.32 15.47
CA CYS A 118 6.32 5.91 14.94
C CYS A 118 7.32 4.92 14.31
N ASN A 119 6.91 3.69 14.04
CA ASN A 119 7.78 2.70 13.41
C ASN A 119 7.81 2.76 11.89
N VAL A 120 6.85 3.43 11.28
CA VAL A 120 6.72 3.57 9.83
C VAL A 120 6.87 5.03 9.44
N VAL A 121 7.68 5.28 8.42
CA VAL A 121 7.84 6.60 7.81
C VAL A 121 7.35 6.57 6.37
N LEU A 122 6.73 7.66 5.94
CA LEU A 122 6.23 7.84 4.59
C LEU A 122 7.00 8.98 3.92
N GLY A 123 7.08 8.93 2.60
CA GLY A 123 7.71 10.01 1.84
C GLY A 123 7.43 9.88 0.35
N TRP A 124 7.72 10.95 -0.36
CA TRP A 124 7.55 11.00 -1.80
C TRP A 124 8.83 10.55 -2.50
N MET A 125 8.73 9.50 -3.30
CA MET A 125 9.86 8.94 -4.03
C MET A 125 9.76 9.31 -5.51
N PRO A 126 10.79 9.94 -6.09
CA PRO A 126 10.79 10.16 -7.53
C PRO A 126 10.61 8.85 -8.28
N ILE A 127 9.70 8.86 -9.26
CA ILE A 127 9.36 7.63 -10.01
C ILE A 127 10.59 7.04 -10.70
N GLU A 128 11.48 7.89 -11.20
CA GLU A 128 12.71 7.43 -11.88
C GLU A 128 13.68 6.69 -10.95
N LYS A 129 13.51 6.80 -9.64
CA LYS A 129 14.36 6.08 -8.67
C LYS A 129 13.85 4.71 -8.28
N LEU A 130 12.61 4.39 -8.63
CA LEU A 130 11.99 3.12 -8.21
C LEU A 130 12.76 1.90 -8.70
N ALA A 131 13.35 1.98 -9.89
CA ALA A 131 14.10 0.86 -10.47
C ALA A 131 15.29 0.41 -9.62
N ASP A 132 15.86 1.31 -8.84
CA ASP A 132 17.04 1.06 -8.01
C ASP A 132 16.71 0.65 -6.57
N LEU A 133 15.43 0.57 -6.23
CA LEU A 133 14.99 0.28 -4.87
C LEU A 133 14.50 -1.16 -4.72
N THR A 134 14.56 -1.65 -3.49
CA THR A 134 13.76 -2.79 -3.09
C THR A 134 12.40 -2.27 -2.65
N ILE A 135 11.40 -2.50 -3.45
CA ILE A 135 10.03 -2.01 -3.22
C ILE A 135 9.02 -3.11 -3.54
N TYR A 136 8.00 -3.20 -2.73
CA TYR A 136 6.89 -4.15 -2.90
C TYR A 136 5.58 -3.42 -3.17
N PRO A 137 4.79 -3.83 -4.17
CA PRO A 137 5.09 -4.95 -5.06
C PRO A 137 6.20 -4.58 -6.06
N ASP A 138 7.05 -5.53 -6.39
CA ASP A 138 8.16 -5.27 -7.32
C ASP A 138 7.66 -4.81 -8.70
N PHE A 139 6.50 -5.32 -9.12
CA PHE A 139 5.92 -4.93 -10.42
C PHE A 139 5.54 -3.45 -10.52
N ILE A 140 5.53 -2.69 -9.40
CA ILE A 140 5.27 -1.26 -9.45
C ILE A 140 6.31 -0.52 -10.31
N LYS A 141 7.53 -1.01 -10.36
CA LYS A 141 8.62 -0.41 -11.12
C LYS A 141 8.27 -0.26 -12.60
N GLU A 142 7.55 -1.23 -13.12
CA GLU A 142 7.12 -1.25 -14.52
C GLU A 142 5.72 -0.68 -14.68
N GLN A 143 4.80 -1.10 -13.83
CA GLN A 143 3.39 -0.74 -13.96
C GLN A 143 3.09 0.72 -13.65
N ILE A 144 3.94 1.41 -12.89
CA ILE A 144 3.75 2.84 -12.63
C ILE A 144 3.73 3.69 -13.91
N HIS A 145 4.32 3.19 -14.98
CA HIS A 145 4.33 3.86 -16.29
C HIS A 145 3.12 3.51 -17.15
N ASN A 146 2.19 2.71 -16.65
CA ASN A 146 1.10 2.15 -17.44
C ASN A 146 -0.21 2.12 -16.65
N LEU A 147 -0.58 3.27 -16.08
CA LEU A 147 -1.75 3.37 -15.19
C LEU A 147 -3.09 3.47 -15.93
N ASP A 148 -3.08 3.67 -17.24
CA ASP A 148 -4.28 3.86 -18.05
C ASP A 148 -4.85 2.56 -18.65
N THR A 149 -4.37 1.42 -18.21
CA THR A 149 -4.85 0.12 -18.69
C THR A 149 -6.05 -0.38 -17.89
N ALA A 150 -6.71 -1.42 -18.42
CA ALA A 150 -7.70 -2.18 -17.66
C ALA A 150 -7.02 -2.83 -16.45
N PRO A 151 -7.77 -3.17 -15.40
CA PRO A 151 -7.21 -3.85 -14.23
C PRO A 151 -6.47 -5.12 -14.62
N GLN A 152 -5.31 -5.33 -14.01
CA GLN A 152 -4.46 -6.48 -14.26
C GLN A 152 -4.32 -7.33 -12.99
N HIS A 153 -4.07 -8.60 -13.17
CA HIS A 153 -3.91 -9.54 -12.06
C HIS A 153 -2.49 -10.11 -12.02
N PHE A 154 -1.88 -10.12 -10.85
CA PHE A 154 -0.53 -10.61 -10.64
C PHE A 154 -0.49 -11.71 -9.59
N VAL A 155 0.42 -12.65 -9.77
CA VAL A 155 0.76 -13.66 -8.77
C VAL A 155 2.23 -13.49 -8.45
N THR A 156 2.54 -13.23 -7.19
CA THR A 156 3.90 -12.99 -6.72
C THR A 156 4.30 -14.10 -5.75
N ARG A 157 5.41 -14.75 -6.04
CA ARG A 157 5.99 -15.76 -5.15
C ARG A 157 7.41 -15.35 -4.79
N ALA A 158 7.59 -15.06 -3.55
CA ALA A 158 8.90 -14.67 -3.05
C ALA A 158 9.60 -15.83 -2.31
#